data_e370c9d692c357f8b7731bd17afe42ce
#
_entry.id   e370c9d692c357f8b7731bd17afe42ce
#
_cell.length_a   1.000
_cell.length_b   1.000
_cell.length_c   1.000
_cell.angle_alpha   90.00
_cell.angle_beta   90.00
_cell.angle_gamma   90.00
#
_symmetry.space_group_name_H-M   'P 1'
#
loop_
_entity.id
_entity.type
_entity.pdbx_description
1 polymer ?
#
loop_
_entity_poly.entity_id
_entity_poly.type
_entity_poly.pdbx_seq_one_letter_code
_entity_poly.pdbx_strand_id
1 'polypeptide(L)'
;MPKKHEIQFLEKVQSKIIDYLAEPQNNVQDINEYSDKPSLTKHLDLKTPTKLKKINEIIDKYLSSALRTDSPNFYNQLFSGFSTMGFIGEMIATITNSSMYTFEMSPNATLIEKTLINKMSELIGYKDGYGTFVNGGSNGNLIAMLSALNREYPNSKFNGLFGHETLVAFVSKESHYSFIKAGIQIGIGIDQVEMVACDEKGHMDPILLKSMITETIKEGKRPFFVGATAGTTVRGNFDSIKQISKICGEFNIWLHIDGSWGGPALISKKYKHLLEGSEKSDSFTWCCHKMMGMPLVCTAIILKDKNILKNINDVQNTDYLFHHKNKDFDLGRFSLQCGRKVDSLKLFLAWKHFGDIGFEKRINHLFKLAKYAEWKVNQSANLKLISPVESLNICFQPQPQQLSKNDWNQFTISCRDEITNQGLVMVNYAYIDKICCIRLIIVNFEQKEKDIDRFFNLFDRTIVRLLRKISNE
;
A
#
# COMPACT_ATOMS: atom_id res chain seq x y z
N MET A 1 8.44 11.05 35.07
CA MET A 1 8.94 12.14 34.20
C MET A 1 10.39 11.81 33.80
N PRO A 2 10.79 12.09 32.58
CA PRO A 2 12.18 11.86 32.18
C PRO A 2 13.14 12.70 33.01
N LYS A 3 14.32 12.16 33.33
CA LYS A 3 15.36 12.83 34.10
C LYS A 3 16.05 13.91 33.24
N LYS A 4 16.70 14.90 33.87
CA LYS A 4 17.35 16.00 33.16
C LYS A 4 18.33 15.54 32.05
N HIS A 5 19.11 14.52 32.30
CA HIS A 5 20.06 13.98 31.30
C HIS A 5 19.35 13.24 30.15
N GLU A 6 18.15 12.67 30.39
CA GLU A 6 17.34 12.04 29.35
C GLU A 6 16.70 13.11 28.43
N ILE A 7 16.28 14.24 28.99
CA ILE A 7 15.81 15.40 28.20
C ILE A 7 16.93 15.95 27.32
N GLN A 8 18.13 16.16 27.88
CA GLN A 8 19.29 16.62 27.11
C GLN A 8 19.67 15.63 25.98
N PHE A 9 19.54 14.33 26.25
CA PHE A 9 19.76 13.32 25.23
C PHE A 9 18.69 13.37 24.13
N LEU A 10 17.41 13.57 24.50
CA LEU A 10 16.32 13.73 23.55
C LEU A 10 16.52 14.95 22.64
N GLU A 11 16.89 16.10 23.19
CA GLU A 11 17.23 17.32 22.44
C GLU A 11 18.33 17.06 21.40
N LYS A 12 19.36 16.34 21.81
CA LYS A 12 20.47 15.95 20.92
C LYS A 12 19.98 15.04 19.77
N VAL A 13 19.12 14.06 20.05
CA VAL A 13 18.55 13.17 19.04
C VAL A 13 17.61 13.93 18.10
N GLN A 14 16.82 14.89 18.61
CA GLN A 14 16.01 15.78 17.79
C GLN A 14 16.83 16.58 16.79
N SER A 15 17.95 17.19 17.22
CA SER A 15 18.87 17.88 16.31
C SER A 15 19.32 16.97 15.17
N LYS A 16 19.75 15.74 15.48
CA LYS A 16 20.18 14.76 14.47
C LYS A 16 19.08 14.39 13.47
N ILE A 17 17.82 14.26 13.93
CA ILE A 17 16.69 14.00 13.05
C ILE A 17 16.50 15.17 12.08
N ILE A 18 16.60 16.41 12.56
CA ILE A 18 16.49 17.61 11.73
C ILE A 18 17.65 17.66 10.73
N ASP A 19 18.88 17.42 11.16
CA ASP A 19 20.06 17.37 10.30
C ASP A 19 19.90 16.31 9.20
N TYR A 20 19.48 15.10 9.58
CA TYR A 20 19.19 14.00 8.64
C TYR A 20 18.14 14.37 7.58
N LEU A 21 17.09 15.11 7.97
CA LEU A 21 16.07 15.57 7.05
C LEU A 21 16.53 16.76 6.18
N ALA A 22 17.44 17.58 6.67
CA ALA A 22 17.98 18.75 5.97
C ALA A 22 19.08 18.40 4.95
N GLU A 23 19.73 17.26 5.10
CA GLU A 23 20.78 16.83 4.18
C GLU A 23 20.26 16.63 2.75
N PRO A 24 20.99 17.14 1.71
CA PRO A 24 20.63 16.94 0.32
C PRO A 24 20.60 15.45 -0.05
N GLN A 25 19.48 14.97 -0.60
CA GLN A 25 19.25 13.57 -0.92
C GLN A 25 19.76 13.21 -2.31
N ASN A 26 21.07 13.34 -2.57
CA ASN A 26 21.65 13.00 -3.88
C ASN A 26 21.79 11.49 -4.10
N ASN A 27 22.00 10.72 -3.03
CA ASN A 27 22.12 9.26 -3.06
C ASN A 27 20.94 8.63 -2.30
N VAL A 28 20.51 7.45 -2.75
CA VAL A 28 19.44 6.67 -2.07
C VAL A 28 20.03 5.80 -0.99
N GLN A 29 21.30 5.43 -1.13
CA GLN A 29 22.00 4.52 -0.24
C GLN A 29 23.50 4.77 -0.27
N ASP A 30 24.19 4.56 0.87
CA ASP A 30 25.62 4.43 0.88
C ASP A 30 26.01 3.06 0.29
N ILE A 31 26.81 3.07 -0.79
CA ILE A 31 27.27 1.86 -1.48
C ILE A 31 28.01 0.91 -0.52
N ASN A 32 28.75 1.46 0.43
CA ASN A 32 29.54 0.68 1.40
C ASN A 32 28.67 -0.06 2.43
N GLU A 33 27.41 0.34 2.59
CA GLU A 33 26.48 -0.28 3.54
C GLU A 33 25.57 -1.34 2.89
N TYR A 34 25.57 -1.46 1.55
CA TYR A 34 24.86 -2.54 0.85
C TYR A 34 25.69 -3.83 0.88
N SER A 35 25.72 -4.45 2.03
CA SER A 35 26.46 -5.69 2.27
C SER A 35 25.57 -6.73 2.94
N ASP A 36 25.92 -8.01 2.79
CA ASP A 36 25.26 -9.13 3.48
C ASP A 36 25.48 -9.07 5.00
N LYS A 37 26.36 -8.18 5.45
CA LYS A 37 26.66 -7.96 6.88
C LYS A 37 26.34 -6.53 7.28
N PRO A 38 25.09 -6.26 7.72
CA PRO A 38 24.71 -4.92 8.18
C PRO A 38 25.64 -4.38 9.26
N SER A 39 25.95 -3.09 9.18
CA SER A 39 26.90 -2.41 10.06
C SER A 39 26.57 -2.47 11.55
N LEU A 40 25.30 -2.71 11.89
CA LEU A 40 24.81 -2.85 13.26
C LEU A 40 25.06 -4.24 13.89
N THR A 41 25.53 -5.25 13.15
CA THR A 41 25.64 -6.64 13.63
C THR A 41 26.39 -6.74 14.95
N LYS A 42 27.47 -5.96 15.14
CA LYS A 42 28.26 -5.92 16.38
C LYS A 42 27.56 -5.25 17.57
N HIS A 43 26.40 -4.62 17.35
CA HIS A 43 25.63 -3.93 18.39
C HIS A 43 24.35 -4.68 18.78
N LEU A 44 24.17 -5.90 18.31
CA LEU A 44 22.96 -6.70 18.55
C LEU A 44 22.96 -7.48 19.89
N ASP A 45 24.01 -7.36 20.70
CA ASP A 45 24.01 -7.95 22.05
C ASP A 45 23.05 -7.19 22.97
N LEU A 46 22.06 -7.91 23.51
CA LEU A 46 21.05 -7.39 24.42
C LEU A 46 21.32 -7.75 25.90
N LYS A 47 22.37 -8.53 26.19
CA LYS A 47 22.65 -9.02 27.54
C LYS A 47 23.30 -7.94 28.42
N THR A 48 24.10 -7.09 27.81
CA THR A 48 24.90 -6.09 28.54
C THR A 48 24.29 -4.71 28.38
N PRO A 49 23.91 -4.01 29.47
CA PRO A 49 23.41 -2.65 29.37
C PRO A 49 24.48 -1.71 28.85
N THR A 50 24.09 -0.70 28.07
CA THR A 50 25.06 0.24 27.48
C THR A 50 24.75 1.70 27.85
N LYS A 51 25.75 2.57 27.83
CA LYS A 51 25.61 4.00 28.17
C LYS A 51 24.98 4.79 27.03
N LEU A 52 24.32 5.93 27.34
CA LEU A 52 23.70 6.83 26.36
C LEU A 52 24.65 7.25 25.22
N LYS A 53 25.96 7.42 25.51
CA LYS A 53 26.96 7.69 24.46
C LYS A 53 26.97 6.59 23.40
N LYS A 54 26.92 5.33 23.81
CA LYS A 54 26.87 4.17 22.87
C LYS A 54 25.56 4.05 22.14
N ILE A 55 24.43 4.34 22.82
CA ILE A 55 23.10 4.43 22.18
C ILE A 55 23.13 5.49 21.08
N ASN A 56 23.76 6.65 21.33
CA ASN A 56 23.91 7.69 20.33
C ASN A 56 24.71 7.24 19.09
N GLU A 57 25.81 6.48 19.28
CA GLU A 57 26.57 5.90 18.17
C GLU A 57 25.74 4.88 17.34
N ILE A 58 24.88 4.10 18.01
CA ILE A 58 23.94 3.18 17.36
C ILE A 58 22.93 3.94 16.52
N ILE A 59 22.37 5.06 17.05
CA ILE A 59 21.44 5.92 16.31
C ILE A 59 22.13 6.51 15.07
N ASP A 60 23.35 7.04 15.21
CA ASP A 60 24.11 7.57 14.08
C ASP A 60 24.33 6.51 13.00
N LYS A 61 24.68 5.29 13.41
CA LYS A 61 24.90 4.19 12.50
C LYS A 61 23.62 3.72 11.81
N TYR A 62 22.51 3.68 12.54
CA TYR A 62 21.19 3.36 11.95
C TYR A 62 20.78 4.39 10.89
N LEU A 63 20.90 5.68 11.22
CA LEU A 63 20.52 6.75 10.28
C LEU A 63 21.43 6.76 9.04
N SER A 64 22.76 6.60 9.22
CA SER A 64 23.70 6.59 8.09
C SER A 64 23.52 5.39 7.15
N SER A 65 23.04 4.25 7.67
CA SER A 65 22.80 3.03 6.87
C SER A 65 21.35 2.89 6.38
N ALA A 66 20.44 3.77 6.78
CA ALA A 66 19.06 3.72 6.35
C ALA A 66 18.91 4.11 4.87
N LEU A 67 18.04 3.38 4.16
CA LEU A 67 17.65 3.78 2.81
C LEU A 67 16.92 5.12 2.83
N ARG A 68 17.33 6.05 1.98
CA ARG A 68 16.69 7.35 1.82
C ARG A 68 15.44 7.24 0.94
N THR A 69 14.38 6.69 1.54
CA THR A 69 13.09 6.53 0.85
C THR A 69 12.41 7.87 0.54
N ASP A 70 12.88 8.95 1.13
CA ASP A 70 12.50 10.33 0.88
C ASP A 70 13.23 10.96 -0.33
N SER A 71 14.30 10.32 -0.82
CA SER A 71 15.03 10.80 -2.00
C SER A 71 14.14 10.84 -3.25
N PRO A 72 14.26 11.89 -4.10
CA PRO A 72 13.60 11.92 -5.40
C PRO A 72 14.10 10.83 -6.38
N ASN A 73 15.21 10.15 -6.06
CA ASN A 73 15.76 9.03 -6.84
C ASN A 73 15.29 7.65 -6.33
N PHE A 74 14.37 7.61 -5.38
CA PHE A 74 13.79 6.37 -4.88
C PHE A 74 12.48 6.02 -5.63
N TYR A 75 12.55 4.99 -6.50
CA TYR A 75 11.46 4.53 -7.38
C TYR A 75 11.07 3.08 -7.13
N ASN A 76 11.51 2.49 -6.01
CA ASN A 76 11.46 1.05 -5.77
C ASN A 76 10.12 0.55 -5.24
N GLN A 77 9.54 1.28 -4.29
CA GLN A 77 8.33 0.85 -3.55
C GLN A 77 7.13 1.73 -3.90
N LEU A 78 5.92 1.24 -3.53
CA LEU A 78 4.68 2.00 -3.69
C LEU A 78 4.53 3.11 -2.62
N PHE A 79 5.58 3.38 -1.86
CA PHE A 79 5.68 4.50 -0.92
C PHE A 79 7.04 5.19 -1.08
N SER A 80 7.06 6.48 -0.91
CA SER A 80 8.27 7.33 -0.97
C SER A 80 7.92 8.74 -0.49
N GLY A 81 8.96 9.55 -0.29
CA GLY A 81 8.83 10.93 0.12
C GLY A 81 8.69 11.11 1.63
N PHE A 82 8.71 12.36 2.06
CA PHE A 82 8.56 12.76 3.45
C PHE A 82 7.33 13.66 3.63
N SER A 83 6.54 13.40 4.65
CA SER A 83 5.39 14.22 5.02
C SER A 83 5.62 14.86 6.39
N THR A 84 5.91 16.15 6.42
CA THR A 84 6.10 16.90 7.68
C THR A 84 4.88 16.78 8.60
N MET A 85 3.65 16.96 8.06
CA MET A 85 2.43 16.84 8.86
C MET A 85 2.18 15.41 9.32
N GLY A 86 2.50 14.44 8.47
CA GLY A 86 2.44 13.02 8.83
C GLY A 86 3.42 12.67 9.95
N PHE A 87 4.67 13.14 9.86
CA PHE A 87 5.70 12.94 10.88
C PHE A 87 5.33 13.59 12.23
N ILE A 88 4.81 14.83 12.21
CA ILE A 88 4.32 15.51 13.42
C ILE A 88 3.20 14.69 14.09
N GLY A 89 2.23 14.21 13.29
CA GLY A 89 1.15 13.37 13.81
C GLY A 89 1.64 12.07 14.45
N GLU A 90 2.66 11.44 13.84
CA GLU A 90 3.30 10.23 14.36
C GLU A 90 4.02 10.48 15.69
N MET A 91 4.76 11.60 15.80
CA MET A 91 5.41 12.01 17.05
C MET A 91 4.40 12.26 18.16
N ILE A 92 3.32 13.01 17.88
CA ILE A 92 2.28 13.32 18.86
C ILE A 92 1.59 12.03 19.31
N ALA A 93 1.24 11.13 18.40
CA ALA A 93 0.66 9.83 18.76
C ALA A 93 1.58 9.00 19.65
N THR A 94 2.90 9.08 19.44
CA THR A 94 3.90 8.37 20.25
C THR A 94 4.04 8.95 21.64
N ILE A 95 4.11 10.28 21.79
CA ILE A 95 4.28 10.92 23.12
C ILE A 95 3.01 10.88 23.97
N THR A 96 1.83 10.92 23.35
CA THR A 96 0.56 10.79 24.07
C THR A 96 0.25 9.35 24.48
N ASN A 97 0.83 8.38 23.77
CA ASN A 97 0.76 6.94 24.06
C ASN A 97 -0.66 6.44 24.36
N SER A 98 -1.65 6.93 23.61
CA SER A 98 -3.04 6.58 23.78
C SER A 98 -3.44 5.44 22.83
N SER A 99 -4.51 4.72 23.18
CA SER A 99 -4.98 3.58 22.38
C SER A 99 -6.41 3.79 21.90
N MET A 100 -6.71 3.35 20.67
CA MET A 100 -7.98 3.59 19.97
C MET A 100 -9.11 2.62 20.32
N TYR A 101 -9.01 1.85 21.39
CA TYR A 101 -10.04 0.84 21.68
C TYR A 101 -11.25 1.39 22.45
N THR A 102 -11.09 2.36 23.36
CA THR A 102 -12.21 3.01 24.06
C THR A 102 -12.23 4.51 23.85
N PHE A 103 -13.42 5.09 23.89
CA PHE A 103 -13.59 6.56 23.85
C PHE A 103 -12.94 7.25 25.06
N GLU A 104 -13.02 6.65 26.22
CA GLU A 104 -12.44 7.16 27.48
C GLU A 104 -10.92 7.39 27.33
N MET A 105 -10.21 6.46 26.71
CA MET A 105 -8.76 6.55 26.54
C MET A 105 -8.35 7.53 25.45
N SER A 106 -9.17 7.72 24.41
CA SER A 106 -8.80 8.50 23.22
C SER A 106 -9.96 9.28 22.62
N PRO A 107 -10.62 10.18 23.36
CA PRO A 107 -11.83 10.84 22.88
C PRO A 107 -11.61 11.65 21.60
N ASN A 108 -10.58 12.51 21.56
CA ASN A 108 -10.27 13.31 20.38
C ASN A 108 -9.80 12.46 19.19
N ALA A 109 -8.99 11.45 19.44
CA ALA A 109 -8.51 10.56 18.37
C ALA A 109 -9.65 9.73 17.76
N THR A 110 -10.63 9.30 18.58
CA THR A 110 -11.85 8.65 18.11
C THR A 110 -12.65 9.56 17.17
N LEU A 111 -12.86 10.82 17.54
CA LEU A 111 -13.56 11.79 16.69
C LEU A 111 -12.80 12.05 15.38
N ILE A 112 -11.48 12.17 15.44
CA ILE A 112 -10.61 12.33 14.26
C ILE A 112 -10.76 11.13 13.33
N GLU A 113 -10.67 9.90 13.84
CA GLU A 113 -10.80 8.70 13.03
C GLU A 113 -12.17 8.61 12.36
N LYS A 114 -13.25 8.83 13.11
CA LYS A 114 -14.61 8.85 12.56
C LYS A 114 -14.77 9.92 11.47
N THR A 115 -14.21 11.11 11.66
CA THR A 115 -14.23 12.19 10.66
C THR A 115 -13.54 11.77 9.36
N LEU A 116 -12.38 11.14 9.45
CA LEU A 116 -11.63 10.66 8.27
C LEU A 116 -12.36 9.51 7.58
N ILE A 117 -12.89 8.55 8.32
CA ILE A 117 -13.68 7.44 7.77
C ILE A 117 -14.91 7.98 7.03
N ASN A 118 -15.63 8.94 7.59
CA ASN A 118 -16.77 9.57 6.93
C ASN A 118 -16.33 10.26 5.63
N LYS A 119 -15.22 11.03 5.67
CA LYS A 119 -14.67 11.68 4.48
C LYS A 119 -14.29 10.70 3.38
N MET A 120 -13.64 9.60 3.74
CA MET A 120 -13.27 8.55 2.78
C MET A 120 -14.50 7.82 2.24
N SER A 121 -15.52 7.56 3.08
CA SER A 121 -16.81 7.00 2.68
C SER A 121 -17.53 7.87 1.64
N GLU A 122 -17.58 9.19 1.86
CA GLU A 122 -18.15 10.14 0.90
C GLU A 122 -17.44 10.09 -0.45
N LEU A 123 -16.10 10.02 -0.45
CA LEU A 123 -15.30 9.94 -1.68
C LEU A 123 -15.54 8.64 -2.45
N ILE A 124 -15.75 7.51 -1.76
CA ILE A 124 -16.12 6.23 -2.36
C ILE A 124 -17.58 6.26 -2.90
N GLY A 125 -18.44 7.07 -2.29
CA GLY A 125 -19.86 7.17 -2.60
C GLY A 125 -20.76 6.33 -1.66
N TYR A 126 -20.27 5.96 -0.47
CA TYR A 126 -21.08 5.31 0.57
C TYR A 126 -21.84 6.37 1.38
N LYS A 127 -23.16 6.24 1.50
CA LYS A 127 -24.00 7.21 2.24
C LYS A 127 -23.77 7.15 3.75
N ASP A 128 -23.69 5.93 4.30
CA ASP A 128 -23.57 5.67 5.74
C ASP A 128 -22.42 4.70 6.02
N GLY A 129 -21.33 4.82 5.26
CA GLY A 129 -20.19 3.94 5.40
C GLY A 129 -19.53 4.05 6.77
N TYR A 130 -18.98 2.96 7.23
CA TYR A 130 -18.27 2.83 8.48
C TYR A 130 -16.93 2.13 8.26
N GLY A 131 -15.96 2.37 9.13
CA GLY A 131 -14.65 1.78 8.95
C GLY A 131 -13.75 1.99 10.16
N THR A 132 -12.54 1.49 10.01
CA THR A 132 -11.49 1.62 11.02
C THR A 132 -10.12 1.62 10.37
N PHE A 133 -9.14 2.24 11.04
CA PHE A 133 -7.74 2.11 10.62
C PHE A 133 -7.19 0.74 11.00
N VAL A 134 -6.37 0.17 10.12
CA VAL A 134 -5.87 -1.20 10.20
C VAL A 134 -4.37 -1.27 9.86
N ASN A 135 -3.72 -2.39 10.20
CA ASN A 135 -2.29 -2.61 10.03
C ASN A 135 -1.92 -2.98 8.57
N GLY A 136 -2.23 -2.08 7.62
CA GLY A 136 -1.87 -2.24 6.21
C GLY A 136 -2.96 -2.88 5.35
N GLY A 137 -2.77 -2.80 4.01
CA GLY A 137 -3.74 -3.29 3.02
C GLY A 137 -4.08 -4.77 3.17
N SER A 138 -3.09 -5.61 3.50
CA SER A 138 -3.32 -7.05 3.73
C SER A 138 -4.30 -7.31 4.88
N ASN A 139 -4.23 -6.51 5.95
CA ASN A 139 -5.18 -6.61 7.06
C ASN A 139 -6.58 -6.10 6.64
N GLY A 140 -6.65 -5.03 5.81
CA GLY A 140 -7.92 -4.56 5.23
C GLY A 140 -8.59 -5.63 4.36
N ASN A 141 -7.83 -6.29 3.48
CA ASN A 141 -8.34 -7.36 2.61
C ASN A 141 -8.79 -8.59 3.41
N LEU A 142 -8.08 -8.94 4.49
CA LEU A 142 -8.50 -9.99 5.41
C LEU A 142 -9.84 -9.67 6.07
N ILE A 143 -9.99 -8.47 6.62
CA ILE A 143 -11.23 -8.04 7.28
C ILE A 143 -12.39 -7.99 6.28
N ALA A 144 -12.14 -7.56 5.03
CA ALA A 144 -13.14 -7.57 3.98
C ALA A 144 -13.63 -8.99 3.68
N MET A 145 -12.72 -9.95 3.53
CA MET A 145 -13.08 -11.35 3.26
C MET A 145 -13.79 -12.00 4.46
N LEU A 146 -13.35 -11.71 5.68
CA LEU A 146 -14.04 -12.14 6.91
C LEU A 146 -15.44 -11.52 7.02
N SER A 147 -15.60 -10.27 6.60
CA SER A 147 -16.90 -9.58 6.57
C SER A 147 -17.87 -10.24 5.59
N ALA A 148 -17.38 -10.60 4.41
CA ALA A 148 -18.14 -11.33 3.41
C ALA A 148 -18.55 -12.72 3.92
N LEU A 149 -17.65 -13.45 4.57
CA LEU A 149 -17.93 -14.74 5.19
C LEU A 149 -19.03 -14.61 6.25
N ASN A 150 -18.93 -13.59 7.13
CA ASN A 150 -19.96 -13.37 8.17
C ASN A 150 -21.32 -12.98 7.56
N ARG A 151 -21.35 -12.21 6.46
CA ARG A 151 -22.60 -11.92 5.75
C ARG A 151 -23.24 -13.20 5.20
N GLU A 152 -22.45 -14.07 4.63
CA GLU A 152 -22.92 -15.32 4.03
C GLU A 152 -23.35 -16.33 5.10
N TYR A 153 -22.55 -16.48 6.16
CA TYR A 153 -22.82 -17.40 7.27
C TYR A 153 -22.74 -16.67 8.62
N PRO A 154 -23.80 -15.92 9.02
CA PRO A 154 -23.78 -15.12 10.24
C PRO A 154 -23.51 -15.92 11.52
N ASN A 155 -23.91 -17.19 11.55
CA ASN A 155 -23.72 -18.09 12.69
C ASN A 155 -22.32 -18.72 12.73
N SER A 156 -21.49 -18.54 11.70
CA SER A 156 -20.11 -19.05 11.69
C SER A 156 -19.27 -18.50 12.84
N LYS A 157 -19.61 -17.34 13.36
CA LYS A 157 -19.04 -16.75 14.58
C LYS A 157 -19.15 -17.68 15.80
N PHE A 158 -20.18 -18.50 15.88
CA PHE A 158 -20.47 -19.39 17.02
C PHE A 158 -20.10 -20.84 16.71
N ASN A 159 -20.39 -21.30 15.48
CA ASN A 159 -20.33 -22.71 15.12
C ASN A 159 -19.18 -23.06 14.16
N GLY A 160 -18.43 -22.05 13.69
CA GLY A 160 -17.42 -22.23 12.62
C GLY A 160 -18.06 -22.50 11.27
N LEU A 161 -17.30 -23.17 10.37
CA LEU A 161 -17.71 -23.43 8.98
C LEU A 161 -18.17 -24.86 8.73
N PHE A 162 -18.28 -25.70 9.75
CA PHE A 162 -18.65 -27.11 9.60
C PHE A 162 -20.11 -27.28 9.15
N GLY A 163 -20.32 -28.12 8.14
CA GLY A 163 -21.66 -28.41 7.62
C GLY A 163 -22.22 -27.37 6.65
N HIS A 164 -21.43 -26.35 6.29
CA HIS A 164 -21.79 -25.38 5.26
C HIS A 164 -21.24 -25.77 3.89
N GLU A 165 -21.80 -25.19 2.83
CA GLU A 165 -21.28 -25.29 1.47
C GLU A 165 -19.85 -24.71 1.40
N THR A 166 -19.03 -25.25 0.50
CA THR A 166 -17.68 -24.75 0.27
C THR A 166 -17.73 -23.32 -0.29
N LEU A 167 -17.20 -22.36 0.45
CA LEU A 167 -17.10 -20.96 0.05
C LEU A 167 -16.01 -20.77 -0.99
N VAL A 168 -16.26 -19.98 -2.05
CA VAL A 168 -15.29 -19.66 -3.09
C VAL A 168 -15.19 -18.14 -3.27
N ALA A 169 -13.96 -17.63 -3.23
CA ALA A 169 -13.62 -16.24 -3.50
C ALA A 169 -12.97 -16.09 -4.88
N PHE A 170 -13.27 -15.01 -5.60
CA PHE A 170 -12.69 -14.71 -6.90
C PHE A 170 -11.86 -13.43 -6.81
N VAL A 171 -10.63 -13.46 -7.34
CA VAL A 171 -9.74 -12.32 -7.36
C VAL A 171 -9.02 -12.23 -8.71
N SER A 172 -8.57 -11.05 -9.10
CA SER A 172 -7.76 -10.90 -10.31
C SER A 172 -6.44 -11.69 -10.20
N LYS A 173 -5.99 -12.29 -11.31
CA LYS A 173 -4.64 -12.87 -11.40
C LYS A 173 -3.54 -11.85 -11.07
N GLU A 174 -3.79 -10.57 -11.32
CA GLU A 174 -2.88 -9.45 -10.99
C GLU A 174 -3.10 -8.88 -9.57
N SER A 175 -4.01 -9.47 -8.78
CA SER A 175 -4.31 -9.02 -7.43
C SER A 175 -3.14 -9.25 -6.47
N HIS A 176 -3.17 -8.55 -5.35
CA HIS A 176 -2.16 -8.72 -4.31
C HIS A 176 -2.29 -10.07 -3.60
N TYR A 177 -1.17 -10.76 -3.34
CA TYR A 177 -1.11 -12.07 -2.69
C TYR A 177 -1.81 -12.13 -1.30
N SER A 178 -2.18 -10.98 -0.73
CA SER A 178 -2.89 -10.91 0.54
C SER A 178 -4.27 -11.60 0.52
N PHE A 179 -4.91 -11.71 -0.64
CA PHE A 179 -6.16 -12.45 -0.76
C PHE A 179 -5.97 -13.96 -0.56
N ILE A 180 -4.89 -14.51 -1.10
CA ILE A 180 -4.51 -15.92 -0.84
C ILE A 180 -4.26 -16.15 0.66
N LYS A 181 -3.50 -15.23 1.29
CA LYS A 181 -3.29 -15.29 2.74
C LYS A 181 -4.58 -15.14 3.53
N ALA A 182 -5.49 -14.26 3.10
CA ALA A 182 -6.79 -14.10 3.74
C ALA A 182 -7.61 -15.41 3.67
N GLY A 183 -7.65 -16.08 2.52
CA GLY A 183 -8.33 -17.38 2.37
C GLY A 183 -7.79 -18.45 3.34
N ILE A 184 -6.46 -18.51 3.54
CA ILE A 184 -5.85 -19.38 4.56
C ILE A 184 -6.32 -18.99 5.96
N GLN A 185 -6.27 -17.70 6.29
CA GLN A 185 -6.51 -17.20 7.66
C GLN A 185 -7.97 -17.30 8.09
N ILE A 186 -8.92 -17.17 7.15
CA ILE A 186 -10.36 -17.37 7.45
C ILE A 186 -10.79 -18.83 7.35
N GLY A 187 -9.90 -19.76 6.96
CA GLY A 187 -10.13 -21.21 6.99
C GLY A 187 -10.82 -21.79 5.77
N ILE A 188 -10.98 -21.04 4.66
CA ILE A 188 -11.53 -21.61 3.40
C ILE A 188 -10.47 -22.36 2.59
N GLY A 189 -9.17 -22.09 2.82
CA GLY A 189 -8.05 -22.72 2.10
C GLY A 189 -7.66 -21.97 0.81
N ILE A 190 -6.47 -22.28 0.30
CA ILE A 190 -5.91 -21.67 -0.91
C ILE A 190 -6.73 -22.00 -2.15
N ASP A 191 -7.13 -23.26 -2.29
CA ASP A 191 -7.82 -23.78 -3.48
C ASP A 191 -9.23 -23.19 -3.68
N GLN A 192 -9.74 -22.47 -2.68
CA GLN A 192 -11.02 -21.77 -2.76
C GLN A 192 -10.85 -20.27 -3.06
N VAL A 193 -9.63 -19.82 -3.34
CA VAL A 193 -9.36 -18.46 -3.83
C VAL A 193 -9.00 -18.56 -5.31
N GLU A 194 -10.03 -18.47 -6.14
CA GLU A 194 -9.94 -18.62 -7.60
C GLU A 194 -9.37 -17.36 -8.25
N MET A 195 -8.36 -17.54 -9.09
CA MET A 195 -7.74 -16.44 -9.83
C MET A 195 -8.38 -16.29 -11.21
N VAL A 196 -9.11 -15.21 -11.41
CA VAL A 196 -9.68 -14.84 -12.70
C VAL A 196 -8.58 -14.30 -13.61
N ALA A 197 -8.46 -14.86 -14.82
CA ALA A 197 -7.48 -14.37 -15.79
C ALA A 197 -7.78 -12.92 -16.20
N CYS A 198 -6.73 -12.24 -16.65
CA CYS A 198 -6.78 -10.85 -17.07
C CYS A 198 -6.71 -10.72 -18.59
N ASP A 199 -7.20 -9.60 -19.11
CA ASP A 199 -6.97 -9.19 -20.50
C ASP A 199 -5.49 -8.82 -20.74
N GLU A 200 -5.12 -8.48 -21.96
CA GLU A 200 -3.76 -8.08 -22.35
C GLU A 200 -3.25 -6.85 -21.59
N LYS A 201 -4.15 -6.01 -21.09
CA LYS A 201 -3.84 -4.83 -20.29
C LYS A 201 -3.68 -5.15 -18.81
N GLY A 202 -4.05 -6.36 -18.38
CA GLY A 202 -3.97 -6.82 -16.99
C GLY A 202 -5.21 -6.51 -16.15
N HIS A 203 -6.36 -6.20 -16.76
CA HIS A 203 -7.63 -6.05 -16.06
C HIS A 203 -8.31 -7.42 -15.90
N MET A 204 -8.92 -7.69 -14.75
CA MET A 204 -9.76 -8.88 -14.56
C MET A 204 -10.82 -8.97 -15.69
N ASP A 205 -10.89 -10.13 -16.34
CA ASP A 205 -11.89 -10.37 -17.38
C ASP A 205 -13.29 -10.58 -16.76
N PRO A 206 -14.27 -9.65 -16.96
CA PRO A 206 -15.59 -9.79 -16.38
C PRO A 206 -16.42 -10.94 -16.99
N ILE A 207 -16.17 -11.31 -18.25
CA ILE A 207 -16.87 -12.41 -18.91
C ILE A 207 -16.42 -13.73 -18.29
N LEU A 208 -15.13 -13.90 -18.12
CA LEU A 208 -14.57 -15.07 -17.46
C LEU A 208 -15.00 -15.15 -15.99
N LEU A 209 -15.00 -14.04 -15.26
CA LEU A 209 -15.50 -13.98 -13.88
C LEU A 209 -16.94 -14.53 -13.80
N LYS A 210 -17.83 -14.06 -14.66
CA LYS A 210 -19.23 -14.51 -14.70
C LYS A 210 -19.35 -16.02 -15.00
N SER A 211 -18.52 -16.52 -15.92
CA SER A 211 -18.47 -17.93 -16.28
C SER A 211 -18.01 -18.79 -15.09
N MET A 212 -16.92 -18.40 -14.42
CA MET A 212 -16.37 -19.12 -13.25
C MET A 212 -17.38 -19.14 -12.10
N ILE A 213 -18.05 -18.03 -11.81
CA ILE A 213 -19.11 -17.97 -10.78
C ILE A 213 -20.24 -18.95 -11.11
N THR A 214 -20.68 -18.96 -12.37
CA THR A 214 -21.78 -19.86 -12.82
C THR A 214 -21.38 -21.33 -12.67
N GLU A 215 -20.16 -21.70 -13.01
CA GLU A 215 -19.65 -23.06 -12.88
C GLU A 215 -19.51 -23.48 -11.41
N THR A 216 -18.98 -22.62 -10.58
CA THR A 216 -18.86 -22.85 -9.12
C THR A 216 -20.23 -23.15 -8.48
N ILE A 217 -21.30 -22.46 -8.92
CA ILE A 217 -22.67 -22.72 -8.44
C ILE A 217 -23.16 -24.10 -8.90
N LYS A 218 -22.88 -24.49 -10.17
CA LYS A 218 -23.25 -25.82 -10.68
C LYS A 218 -22.55 -26.97 -9.94
N GLU A 219 -21.32 -26.71 -9.46
CA GLU A 219 -20.57 -27.66 -8.62
C GLU A 219 -21.12 -27.77 -7.18
N GLY A 220 -22.16 -27.04 -6.83
CA GLY A 220 -22.73 -27.02 -5.48
C GLY A 220 -21.89 -26.27 -4.46
N LYS A 221 -20.97 -25.42 -4.91
CA LYS A 221 -20.17 -24.51 -4.07
C LYS A 221 -20.83 -23.14 -3.99
N ARG A 222 -20.39 -22.32 -3.02
CA ARG A 222 -20.96 -21.02 -2.74
C ARG A 222 -19.97 -19.88 -3.07
N PRO A 223 -20.14 -19.17 -4.21
CA PRO A 223 -19.45 -17.90 -4.46
C PRO A 223 -19.86 -16.86 -3.41
N PHE A 224 -18.90 -16.31 -2.65
CA PHE A 224 -19.23 -15.36 -1.58
C PHE A 224 -18.51 -14.02 -1.68
N PHE A 225 -17.38 -13.96 -2.41
CA PHE A 225 -16.51 -12.81 -2.44
C PHE A 225 -15.88 -12.59 -3.82
N VAL A 226 -15.86 -11.34 -4.28
CA VAL A 226 -15.07 -10.88 -5.42
C VAL A 226 -14.18 -9.74 -4.96
N GLY A 227 -12.87 -9.88 -5.17
CA GLY A 227 -11.87 -8.83 -4.91
C GLY A 227 -11.43 -8.16 -6.21
N ALA A 228 -11.96 -6.97 -6.52
CA ALA A 228 -11.49 -6.13 -7.61
C ALA A 228 -10.33 -5.26 -7.16
N THR A 229 -9.32 -5.06 -8.01
CA THR A 229 -8.12 -4.28 -7.70
C THR A 229 -8.16 -2.92 -8.38
N ALA A 230 -8.06 -1.85 -7.60
CA ALA A 230 -7.89 -0.49 -8.08
C ALA A 230 -6.43 -0.07 -7.93
N GLY A 231 -5.65 -0.27 -8.99
CA GLY A 231 -4.21 -0.07 -9.01
C GLY A 231 -3.44 -1.33 -8.60
N THR A 232 -3.11 -2.21 -9.56
CA THR A 232 -2.34 -3.42 -9.29
C THR A 232 -0.90 -3.09 -8.88
N THR A 233 -0.26 -3.99 -8.13
CA THR A 233 1.09 -3.76 -7.56
C THR A 233 2.17 -3.61 -8.64
N VAL A 234 2.06 -4.33 -9.75
CA VAL A 234 3.06 -4.31 -10.81
C VAL A 234 2.69 -3.28 -11.87
N ARG A 235 1.59 -3.45 -12.56
CA ARG A 235 1.18 -2.61 -13.70
C ARG A 235 0.56 -1.28 -13.27
N GLY A 236 -0.08 -1.22 -12.08
CA GLY A 236 -0.82 -0.06 -11.61
C GLY A 236 -2.18 0.14 -12.29
N ASN A 237 -2.68 -0.86 -13.02
CA ASN A 237 -3.94 -0.82 -13.74
C ASN A 237 -5.16 -1.05 -12.83
N PHE A 238 -6.34 -0.71 -13.33
CA PHE A 238 -7.61 -0.74 -12.59
C PHE A 238 -8.57 -1.75 -13.20
N ASP A 239 -9.07 -2.68 -12.43
CA ASP A 239 -10.14 -3.58 -12.86
C ASP A 239 -11.42 -2.79 -13.24
N SER A 240 -12.22 -3.32 -14.16
CA SER A 240 -13.51 -2.72 -14.58
C SER A 240 -14.56 -2.81 -13.47
N ILE A 241 -14.39 -2.03 -12.40
CA ILE A 241 -15.24 -2.07 -11.18
C ILE A 241 -16.72 -1.98 -11.54
N LYS A 242 -17.10 -1.11 -12.49
CA LYS A 242 -18.48 -0.93 -12.95
C LYS A 242 -19.07 -2.21 -13.55
N GLN A 243 -18.31 -2.99 -14.31
CA GLN A 243 -18.77 -4.24 -14.89
C GLN A 243 -18.82 -5.35 -13.84
N ILE A 244 -17.78 -5.46 -13.03
CA ILE A 244 -17.68 -6.43 -11.92
C ILE A 244 -18.82 -6.21 -10.92
N SER A 245 -19.15 -4.95 -10.58
CA SER A 245 -20.24 -4.62 -9.65
C SER A 245 -21.61 -5.07 -10.14
N LYS A 246 -21.86 -5.06 -11.47
CA LYS A 246 -23.10 -5.58 -12.04
C LYS A 246 -23.19 -7.10 -11.86
N ILE A 247 -22.08 -7.81 -12.10
CA ILE A 247 -22.00 -9.27 -11.92
C ILE A 247 -22.22 -9.62 -10.44
N CYS A 248 -21.51 -8.97 -9.53
CA CYS A 248 -21.69 -9.18 -8.09
C CYS A 248 -23.14 -8.94 -7.64
N GLY A 249 -23.79 -7.88 -8.17
CA GLY A 249 -25.19 -7.60 -7.90
C GLY A 249 -26.16 -8.67 -8.45
N GLU A 250 -25.88 -9.23 -9.63
CA GLU A 250 -26.68 -10.31 -10.23
C GLU A 250 -26.69 -11.59 -9.39
N PHE A 251 -25.52 -11.94 -8.82
CA PHE A 251 -25.35 -13.16 -8.02
C PHE A 251 -25.39 -12.92 -6.50
N ASN A 252 -25.62 -11.69 -6.05
CA ASN A 252 -25.60 -11.28 -4.63
C ASN A 252 -24.29 -11.65 -3.92
N ILE A 253 -23.16 -11.45 -4.58
CA ILE A 253 -21.81 -11.73 -4.06
C ILE A 253 -21.20 -10.45 -3.47
N TRP A 254 -20.45 -10.55 -2.36
CA TRP A 254 -19.69 -9.44 -1.78
C TRP A 254 -18.65 -8.90 -2.75
N LEU A 255 -18.74 -7.62 -3.07
CA LEU A 255 -17.72 -6.93 -3.84
C LEU A 255 -16.81 -6.15 -2.90
N HIS A 256 -15.54 -6.51 -2.90
CA HIS A 256 -14.49 -5.74 -2.25
C HIS A 256 -13.62 -5.03 -3.29
N ILE A 257 -13.22 -3.78 -3.01
CA ILE A 257 -12.22 -3.07 -3.81
C ILE A 257 -10.93 -2.94 -3.02
N ASP A 258 -9.86 -3.58 -3.49
CA ASP A 258 -8.52 -3.27 -3.03
C ASP A 258 -8.03 -1.98 -3.70
N GLY A 259 -8.35 -0.85 -3.08
CA GLY A 259 -7.88 0.47 -3.44
C GLY A 259 -6.62 0.89 -2.69
N SER A 260 -5.87 -0.07 -2.15
CA SER A 260 -4.63 0.19 -1.39
C SER A 260 -3.64 1.07 -2.15
N TRP A 261 -3.57 0.94 -3.48
CA TRP A 261 -2.73 1.77 -4.32
C TRP A 261 -3.52 2.90 -4.99
N GLY A 262 -4.54 2.58 -5.74
CA GLY A 262 -5.26 3.53 -6.60
C GLY A 262 -6.40 4.29 -5.92
N GLY A 263 -6.81 3.91 -4.70
CA GLY A 263 -7.92 4.55 -3.98
C GLY A 263 -7.84 6.08 -3.91
N PRO A 264 -6.66 6.69 -3.66
CA PRO A 264 -6.52 8.14 -3.65
C PRO A 264 -6.91 8.85 -4.95
N ALA A 265 -6.99 8.17 -6.10
CA ALA A 265 -7.48 8.76 -7.35
C ALA A 265 -8.92 9.28 -7.23
N LEU A 266 -9.72 8.77 -6.26
CA LEU A 266 -11.05 9.31 -5.94
C LEU A 266 -11.05 10.79 -5.53
N ILE A 267 -9.94 11.30 -4.98
CA ILE A 267 -9.81 12.72 -4.59
C ILE A 267 -9.67 13.61 -5.83
N SER A 268 -9.17 13.07 -6.94
CA SER A 268 -8.94 13.83 -8.17
C SER A 268 -10.18 13.84 -9.07
N LYS A 269 -10.69 15.02 -9.37
CA LYS A 269 -11.77 15.19 -10.36
C LYS A 269 -11.40 14.61 -11.74
N LYS A 270 -10.09 14.65 -12.08
CA LYS A 270 -9.57 14.16 -13.36
C LYS A 270 -9.48 12.64 -13.41
N TYR A 271 -9.12 11.98 -12.29
CA TYR A 271 -8.79 10.55 -12.27
C TYR A 271 -9.80 9.67 -11.52
N LYS A 272 -10.80 10.24 -10.83
CA LYS A 272 -11.83 9.47 -10.11
C LYS A 272 -12.60 8.49 -11.00
N HIS A 273 -12.67 8.74 -12.32
CA HIS A 273 -13.33 7.86 -13.28
C HIS A 273 -12.70 6.46 -13.33
N LEU A 274 -11.43 6.32 -12.94
CA LEU A 274 -10.74 5.02 -12.85
C LEU A 274 -11.40 4.08 -11.81
N LEU A 275 -12.16 4.64 -10.88
CA LEU A 275 -12.89 3.89 -9.86
C LEU A 275 -14.42 4.01 -10.03
N GLU A 276 -14.91 4.23 -11.26
CA GLU A 276 -16.35 4.29 -11.54
C GLU A 276 -17.04 2.99 -11.13
N GLY A 277 -18.09 3.08 -10.30
CA GLY A 277 -18.81 1.93 -9.75
C GLY A 277 -18.39 1.55 -8.33
N SER A 278 -17.40 2.24 -7.73
CA SER A 278 -16.94 1.95 -6.36
C SER A 278 -18.05 2.10 -5.32
N GLU A 279 -19.03 2.98 -5.54
CA GLU A 279 -20.19 3.18 -4.67
C GLU A 279 -21.10 1.94 -4.53
N LYS A 280 -20.94 0.97 -5.44
CA LYS A 280 -21.69 -0.28 -5.44
C LYS A 280 -21.01 -1.40 -4.67
N SER A 281 -19.73 -1.23 -4.32
CA SER A 281 -19.00 -2.24 -3.54
C SER A 281 -19.51 -2.31 -2.09
N ASP A 282 -19.22 -3.42 -1.42
CA ASP A 282 -19.57 -3.66 -0.03
C ASP A 282 -18.45 -3.18 0.92
N SER A 283 -17.20 -3.20 0.44
CA SER A 283 -16.04 -2.76 1.21
C SER A 283 -14.92 -2.23 0.33
N PHE A 284 -14.06 -1.39 0.92
CA PHE A 284 -12.95 -0.72 0.25
C PHE A 284 -11.74 -0.64 1.17
N THR A 285 -10.58 -1.11 0.73
CA THR A 285 -9.31 -0.92 1.43
C THR A 285 -8.54 0.26 0.83
N TRP A 286 -8.07 1.20 1.68
CA TRP A 286 -7.37 2.41 1.25
C TRP A 286 -6.09 2.66 2.05
N CYS A 287 -4.90 2.56 1.39
CA CYS A 287 -3.61 2.83 2.04
C CYS A 287 -3.16 4.27 1.80
N CYS A 288 -3.24 5.11 2.83
CA CYS A 288 -2.79 6.50 2.78
C CYS A 288 -1.26 6.63 2.81
N HIS A 289 -0.55 5.60 3.28
CA HIS A 289 0.91 5.58 3.29
C HIS A 289 1.56 5.24 1.94
N LYS A 290 0.75 4.99 0.89
CA LYS A 290 1.21 4.83 -0.49
C LYS A 290 1.06 6.15 -1.25
N MET A 291 0.13 6.26 -2.19
CA MET A 291 -0.06 7.42 -3.06
C MET A 291 -0.32 8.75 -2.30
N MET A 292 -0.80 8.74 -1.06
CA MET A 292 -0.98 9.97 -0.27
C MET A 292 0.26 10.37 0.55
N GLY A 293 1.33 9.56 0.56
CA GLY A 293 2.62 9.88 1.16
C GLY A 293 2.64 9.99 2.69
N MET A 294 1.71 9.32 3.39
CA MET A 294 1.75 9.28 4.86
C MET A 294 2.83 8.32 5.36
N PRO A 295 3.39 8.53 6.57
CA PRO A 295 4.27 7.54 7.18
C PRO A 295 3.60 6.17 7.36
N LEU A 296 4.36 5.09 7.18
CA LEU A 296 3.93 3.71 7.42
C LEU A 296 3.61 3.49 8.92
N VAL A 297 2.50 2.86 9.28
CA VAL A 297 1.38 2.38 8.49
C VAL A 297 0.22 3.36 8.60
N CYS A 298 -0.55 3.57 7.52
CA CYS A 298 -1.75 4.40 7.55
C CYS A 298 -2.74 3.82 6.52
N THR A 299 -3.66 2.97 6.97
CA THR A 299 -4.60 2.25 6.11
C THR A 299 -5.97 2.21 6.77
N ALA A 300 -7.02 2.42 6.00
CA ALA A 300 -8.39 2.23 6.42
C ALA A 300 -9.04 1.09 5.64
N ILE A 301 -9.90 0.34 6.33
CA ILE A 301 -10.94 -0.49 5.74
C ILE A 301 -12.29 0.21 5.94
N ILE A 302 -13.04 0.39 4.86
CA ILE A 302 -14.33 1.08 4.87
C ILE A 302 -15.38 0.12 4.33
N LEU A 303 -16.48 -0.04 5.05
CA LEU A 303 -17.60 -0.90 4.70
C LEU A 303 -18.85 -0.04 4.47
N LYS A 304 -19.68 -0.48 3.54
CA LYS A 304 -20.94 0.18 3.24
C LYS A 304 -21.98 -0.02 4.36
N ASP A 305 -21.99 -1.21 4.98
CA ASP A 305 -22.83 -1.52 6.15
C ASP A 305 -22.01 -1.46 7.44
N LYS A 306 -22.38 -0.52 8.32
CA LYS A 306 -21.72 -0.29 9.62
C LYS A 306 -21.84 -1.47 10.59
N ASN A 307 -22.87 -2.31 10.46
CA ASN A 307 -23.11 -3.37 11.41
C ASN A 307 -22.15 -4.55 11.25
N ILE A 308 -21.62 -4.75 10.06
CA ILE A 308 -20.76 -5.92 9.75
C ILE A 308 -19.50 -5.93 10.61
N LEU A 309 -18.78 -4.80 10.72
CA LEU A 309 -17.58 -4.75 11.57
C LEU A 309 -17.88 -5.09 13.04
N LYS A 310 -19.01 -4.64 13.53
CA LYS A 310 -19.47 -4.98 14.87
C LYS A 310 -19.80 -6.47 14.99
N ASN A 311 -20.52 -7.01 14.02
CA ASN A 311 -20.90 -8.42 14.03
C ASN A 311 -19.69 -9.36 14.11
N ILE A 312 -18.60 -9.06 13.40
CA ILE A 312 -17.40 -9.90 13.38
C ILE A 312 -16.49 -9.70 14.60
N ASN A 313 -16.51 -8.52 15.24
CA ASN A 313 -15.52 -8.17 16.26
C ASN A 313 -16.12 -8.05 17.68
N ASP A 314 -17.41 -7.70 17.83
CA ASP A 314 -18.01 -7.53 19.15
C ASP A 314 -18.26 -8.89 19.81
N VAL A 315 -17.70 -9.09 21.00
CA VAL A 315 -17.80 -10.32 21.80
C VAL A 315 -18.45 -10.02 23.14
N GLN A 316 -19.02 -11.07 23.76
CA GLN A 316 -19.63 -10.97 25.09
C GLN A 316 -18.58 -10.81 26.20
N ASN A 317 -19.01 -10.38 27.38
CA ASN A 317 -18.19 -10.23 28.59
C ASN A 317 -17.07 -9.18 28.48
N THR A 318 -17.32 -8.10 27.75
CA THR A 318 -16.40 -6.96 27.58
C THR A 318 -16.81 -5.71 28.35
N ASP A 319 -17.76 -5.83 29.25
CA ASP A 319 -18.31 -4.69 30.02
C ASP A 319 -17.29 -4.06 30.98
N TYR A 320 -16.22 -4.77 31.35
CA TYR A 320 -15.10 -4.23 32.10
C TYR A 320 -14.28 -3.20 31.29
N LEU A 321 -14.46 -3.17 29.98
CA LEU A 321 -13.65 -2.36 29.05
C LEU A 321 -14.46 -1.24 28.38
N PHE A 322 -15.70 -1.50 27.98
CA PHE A 322 -16.51 -0.61 27.16
C PHE A 322 -17.63 0.03 27.97
N HIS A 323 -17.36 1.21 28.53
CA HIS A 323 -18.27 1.91 29.46
C HIS A 323 -19.06 3.05 28.81
N HIS A 324 -18.74 3.47 27.60
CA HIS A 324 -19.36 4.62 26.96
C HIS A 324 -20.85 4.37 26.66
N LYS A 325 -21.72 5.34 27.03
CA LYS A 325 -23.18 5.23 26.83
C LYS A 325 -23.54 5.01 25.36
N ASN A 326 -22.87 5.70 24.45
CA ASN A 326 -22.98 5.43 23.01
C ASN A 326 -21.88 4.44 22.59
N LYS A 327 -22.26 3.18 22.46
CA LYS A 327 -21.37 2.06 22.14
C LYS A 327 -20.63 2.21 20.79
N ASP A 328 -21.08 3.10 19.89
CA ASP A 328 -20.45 3.37 18.61
C ASP A 328 -19.18 4.27 18.72
N PHE A 329 -18.87 4.75 19.91
CA PHE A 329 -17.64 5.49 20.19
C PHE A 329 -16.51 4.61 20.72
N ASP A 330 -16.81 3.41 21.22
CA ASP A 330 -15.82 2.43 21.65
C ASP A 330 -15.34 1.61 20.44
N LEU A 331 -14.31 2.13 19.73
CA LEU A 331 -13.84 1.60 18.45
C LEU A 331 -13.28 0.17 18.53
N GLY A 332 -12.92 -0.31 19.72
CA GLY A 332 -12.50 -1.69 19.94
C GLY A 332 -13.58 -2.73 19.59
N ARG A 333 -14.86 -2.34 19.60
CA ARG A 333 -15.97 -3.20 19.18
C ARG A 333 -16.05 -3.41 17.67
N PHE A 334 -15.32 -2.60 16.91
CA PHE A 334 -15.30 -2.61 15.43
C PHE A 334 -13.93 -2.98 14.86
N SER A 335 -12.98 -3.32 15.72
CA SER A 335 -11.60 -3.60 15.35
C SER A 335 -11.16 -4.97 15.83
N LEU A 336 -10.40 -5.68 15.00
CA LEU A 336 -9.74 -6.93 15.37
C LEU A 336 -8.75 -6.73 16.54
N GLN A 337 -8.05 -5.57 16.54
CA GLN A 337 -7.05 -5.26 17.56
C GLN A 337 -7.72 -4.53 18.74
N CYS A 338 -7.42 -4.98 19.97
CA CYS A 338 -7.77 -4.23 21.17
C CYS A 338 -6.86 -2.99 21.27
N GLY A 339 -5.57 -3.18 21.54
CA GLY A 339 -4.60 -2.10 21.55
C GLY A 339 -4.23 -1.67 20.13
N ARG A 340 -4.53 -0.40 19.77
CA ARG A 340 -4.29 0.15 18.44
C ARG A 340 -3.79 1.58 18.52
N LYS A 341 -2.72 1.89 17.75
CA LYS A 341 -2.12 3.21 17.67
C LYS A 341 -3.04 4.23 17.01
N VAL A 342 -2.84 5.52 17.29
CA VAL A 342 -3.59 6.64 16.69
C VAL A 342 -3.04 6.96 15.29
N ASP A 343 -3.19 6.03 14.33
CA ASP A 343 -2.71 6.20 12.96
C ASP A 343 -3.50 7.24 12.15
N SER A 344 -4.72 7.55 12.58
CA SER A 344 -5.57 8.57 11.97
C SER A 344 -5.02 9.99 12.14
N LEU A 345 -4.29 10.30 13.21
CA LEU A 345 -3.81 11.66 13.50
C LEU A 345 -2.87 12.19 12.41
N LYS A 346 -1.95 11.36 11.90
CA LYS A 346 -1.02 11.77 10.84
C LYS A 346 -1.74 12.16 9.55
N LEU A 347 -2.77 11.41 9.16
CA LEU A 347 -3.59 11.72 8.00
C LEU A 347 -4.45 12.97 8.24
N PHE A 348 -5.02 13.10 9.43
CA PHE A 348 -5.85 14.26 9.79
C PHE A 348 -5.07 15.57 9.70
N LEU A 349 -3.87 15.64 10.27
CA LEU A 349 -3.03 16.83 10.20
C LEU A 349 -2.62 17.14 8.76
N ALA A 350 -2.27 16.13 7.97
CA ALA A 350 -1.98 16.32 6.56
C ALA A 350 -3.21 16.81 5.77
N TRP A 351 -4.39 16.24 6.04
CA TRP A 351 -5.62 16.68 5.38
C TRP A 351 -6.04 18.09 5.77
N LYS A 352 -5.87 18.45 7.06
CA LYS A 352 -6.10 19.85 7.53
C LYS A 352 -5.15 20.84 6.88
N HIS A 353 -3.89 20.43 6.63
CA HIS A 353 -2.89 21.28 6.01
C HIS A 353 -3.12 21.47 4.49
N PHE A 354 -3.36 20.38 3.77
CA PHE A 354 -3.50 20.41 2.30
C PHE A 354 -4.93 20.65 1.82
N GLY A 355 -5.93 20.21 2.59
CA GLY A 355 -7.33 20.12 2.15
C GLY A 355 -7.52 19.17 0.95
N ASP A 356 -8.74 19.08 0.46
CA ASP A 356 -9.07 18.28 -0.74
C ASP A 356 -8.32 18.83 -1.98
N ILE A 357 -8.29 20.15 -2.12
CA ILE A 357 -7.62 20.83 -3.26
C ILE A 357 -6.12 20.54 -3.28
N GLY A 358 -5.45 20.56 -2.12
CA GLY A 358 -4.03 20.27 -2.03
C GLY A 358 -3.72 18.81 -2.35
N PHE A 359 -4.51 17.86 -1.85
CA PHE A 359 -4.35 16.45 -2.21
C PHE A 359 -4.65 16.20 -3.70
N GLU A 360 -5.70 16.80 -4.25
CA GLU A 360 -6.00 16.73 -5.69
C GLU A 360 -4.81 17.20 -6.53
N LYS A 361 -4.24 18.39 -6.21
CA LYS A 361 -3.06 18.90 -6.90
C LYS A 361 -1.88 17.95 -6.83
N ARG A 362 -1.60 17.37 -5.65
CA ARG A 362 -0.50 16.41 -5.44
C ARG A 362 -0.71 15.14 -6.27
N ILE A 363 -1.90 14.56 -6.26
CA ILE A 363 -2.24 13.38 -7.05
C ILE A 363 -2.11 13.67 -8.55
N ASN A 364 -2.69 14.80 -9.02
CA ASN A 364 -2.59 15.20 -10.42
C ASN A 364 -1.14 15.42 -10.86
N HIS A 365 -0.29 15.92 -9.97
CA HIS A 365 1.15 16.07 -10.22
C HIS A 365 1.84 14.70 -10.44
N LEU A 366 1.59 13.71 -9.59
CA LEU A 366 2.15 12.37 -9.76
C LEU A 366 1.74 11.74 -11.09
N PHE A 367 0.46 11.80 -11.43
CA PHE A 367 -0.03 11.30 -12.72
C PHE A 367 0.60 12.04 -13.91
N LYS A 368 0.83 13.37 -13.81
CA LYS A 368 1.54 14.14 -14.83
C LYS A 368 2.97 13.62 -15.02
N LEU A 369 3.69 13.38 -13.91
CA LEU A 369 5.05 12.85 -13.97
C LEU A 369 5.09 11.41 -14.53
N ALA A 370 4.10 10.58 -14.21
CA ALA A 370 3.99 9.24 -14.78
C ALA A 370 3.80 9.29 -16.30
N LYS A 371 2.96 10.18 -16.80
CA LYS A 371 2.80 10.42 -18.25
C LYS A 371 4.06 10.98 -18.90
N TYR A 372 4.80 11.83 -18.20
CA TYR A 372 6.11 12.29 -18.68
C TYR A 372 7.12 11.14 -18.79
N ALA A 373 7.18 10.27 -17.79
CA ALA A 373 8.05 9.09 -17.85
C ALA A 373 7.62 8.10 -18.95
N GLU A 374 6.33 7.88 -19.17
CA GLU A 374 5.79 7.12 -20.31
C GLU A 374 6.28 7.70 -21.64
N TRP A 375 6.20 9.01 -21.79
CA TRP A 375 6.70 9.71 -22.98
C TRP A 375 8.20 9.49 -23.16
N LYS A 376 9.02 9.58 -22.11
CA LYS A 376 10.47 9.32 -22.16
C LYS A 376 10.79 7.91 -22.66
N VAL A 377 10.07 6.89 -22.18
CA VAL A 377 10.24 5.51 -22.67
C VAL A 377 9.92 5.42 -24.16
N ASN A 378 8.83 6.05 -24.61
CA ASN A 378 8.38 6.01 -26.00
C ASN A 378 9.31 6.79 -26.97
N GLN A 379 10.12 7.75 -26.47
CA GLN A 379 11.14 8.45 -27.27
C GLN A 379 12.47 7.68 -27.38
N SER A 380 12.68 6.66 -26.56
CA SER A 380 13.93 5.89 -26.56
C SER A 380 13.90 4.77 -27.62
N ALA A 381 14.95 4.67 -28.41
CA ALA A 381 15.12 3.55 -29.34
C ALA A 381 15.44 2.21 -28.64
N ASN A 382 15.90 2.26 -27.41
CA ASN A 382 16.36 1.09 -26.65
C ASN A 382 15.37 0.63 -25.55
N LEU A 383 14.25 1.33 -25.35
CA LEU A 383 13.27 1.01 -24.31
C LEU A 383 11.91 0.70 -24.92
N LYS A 384 11.20 -0.24 -24.33
CA LYS A 384 9.83 -0.60 -24.73
C LYS A 384 8.92 -0.71 -23.51
N LEU A 385 7.76 -0.06 -23.55
CA LEU A 385 6.69 -0.28 -22.57
C LEU A 385 6.18 -1.72 -22.67
N ILE A 386 6.02 -2.37 -21.52
CA ILE A 386 5.49 -3.74 -21.40
C ILE A 386 4.01 -3.73 -20.98
N SER A 387 3.55 -2.62 -20.41
CA SER A 387 2.15 -2.43 -20.03
C SER A 387 1.75 -0.98 -20.30
N PRO A 388 0.48 -0.70 -20.64
CA PRO A 388 -0.03 0.66 -20.65
C PRO A 388 0.13 1.33 -19.28
N VAL A 389 0.37 2.65 -19.27
CA VAL A 389 0.52 3.43 -18.04
C VAL A 389 -0.84 4.03 -17.66
N GLU A 390 -1.53 3.38 -16.73
CA GLU A 390 -2.85 3.85 -16.22
C GLU A 390 -2.72 4.65 -14.93
N SER A 391 -1.66 4.41 -14.14
CA SER A 391 -1.38 5.15 -12.91
C SER A 391 0.07 5.60 -12.82
N LEU A 392 0.72 5.28 -11.72
CA LEU A 392 2.06 5.76 -11.36
C LEU A 392 3.17 4.71 -11.56
N ASN A 393 2.83 3.58 -12.16
CA ASN A 393 3.73 2.48 -12.46
C ASN A 393 4.11 2.51 -13.93
N ILE A 394 5.39 2.62 -14.23
CA ILE A 394 5.92 2.57 -15.59
C ILE A 394 6.73 1.29 -15.72
N CYS A 395 6.15 0.30 -16.41
CA CYS A 395 6.77 -1.00 -16.66
C CYS A 395 7.39 -1.01 -18.06
N PHE A 396 8.72 -1.02 -18.15
CA PHE A 396 9.44 -1.01 -19.42
C PHE A 396 10.62 -1.98 -19.41
N GLN A 397 11.02 -2.45 -20.59
CA GLN A 397 12.16 -3.33 -20.79
C GLN A 397 13.20 -2.67 -21.69
N PRO A 398 14.49 -2.69 -21.35
CA PRO A 398 15.56 -2.35 -22.29
C PRO A 398 15.67 -3.43 -23.37
N GLN A 399 15.56 -3.02 -24.63
CA GLN A 399 15.61 -3.88 -25.82
C GLN A 399 16.62 -3.34 -26.83
N PRO A 400 17.93 -3.27 -26.50
CA PRO A 400 18.93 -2.76 -27.41
C PRO A 400 19.09 -3.72 -28.59
N GLN A 401 19.31 -3.15 -29.79
CA GLN A 401 19.45 -3.91 -31.07
C GLN A 401 20.63 -4.87 -31.07
N GLN A 402 21.66 -4.62 -30.25
CA GLN A 402 22.87 -5.42 -30.12
C GLN A 402 22.65 -6.77 -29.41
N LEU A 403 21.52 -6.96 -28.78
CA LEU A 403 21.20 -8.19 -28.03
C LEU A 403 20.04 -8.96 -28.65
N SER A 404 20.09 -10.29 -28.52
CA SER A 404 18.96 -11.13 -28.87
C SER A 404 17.78 -10.96 -27.93
N LYS A 405 16.57 -11.28 -28.42
CA LYS A 405 15.37 -11.22 -27.59
C LYS A 405 15.43 -12.13 -26.34
N ASN A 406 16.17 -13.23 -26.42
CA ASN A 406 16.34 -14.17 -25.34
C ASN A 406 17.14 -13.58 -24.18
N ASP A 407 18.01 -12.61 -24.45
CA ASP A 407 18.90 -11.99 -23.47
C ASP A 407 18.26 -10.79 -22.75
N TRP A 408 17.16 -10.22 -23.27
CA TRP A 408 16.55 -9.00 -22.73
C TRP A 408 16.11 -9.12 -21.27
N ASN A 409 15.61 -10.27 -20.86
CA ASN A 409 15.21 -10.47 -19.44
C ASN A 409 16.42 -10.38 -18.52
N GLN A 410 17.50 -11.10 -18.84
CA GLN A 410 18.72 -11.06 -18.03
C GLN A 410 19.38 -9.68 -18.09
N PHE A 411 19.39 -9.05 -19.24
CA PHE A 411 19.93 -7.70 -19.42
C PHE A 411 19.14 -6.66 -18.59
N THR A 412 17.82 -6.81 -18.47
CA THR A 412 16.98 -5.97 -17.61
C THR A 412 17.39 -6.07 -16.14
N ILE A 413 17.63 -7.29 -15.66
CA ILE A 413 18.11 -7.52 -14.29
C ILE A 413 19.48 -6.89 -14.10
N SER A 414 20.41 -7.10 -15.05
CA SER A 414 21.76 -6.51 -15.00
C SER A 414 21.72 -4.98 -14.98
N CYS A 415 20.84 -4.35 -15.77
CA CYS A 415 20.66 -2.89 -15.75
C CYS A 415 20.17 -2.40 -14.39
N ARG A 416 19.19 -3.09 -13.81
CA ARG A 416 18.66 -2.76 -12.47
C ARG A 416 19.74 -2.90 -11.40
N ASP A 417 20.47 -3.99 -11.40
CA ASP A 417 21.50 -4.26 -10.39
C ASP A 417 22.64 -3.24 -10.50
N GLU A 418 23.10 -2.99 -11.71
CA GLU A 418 24.18 -2.02 -11.98
C GLU A 418 23.82 -0.60 -11.52
N ILE A 419 22.60 -0.11 -11.82
CA ILE A 419 22.16 1.25 -11.41
C ILE A 419 21.92 1.35 -9.91
N THR A 420 21.41 0.28 -9.29
CA THR A 420 21.13 0.24 -7.86
C THR A 420 22.42 0.13 -7.04
N ASN A 421 23.37 -0.71 -7.48
CA ASN A 421 24.65 -0.91 -6.81
C ASN A 421 25.53 0.35 -6.78
N GLN A 422 25.23 1.36 -7.62
CA GLN A 422 25.88 2.66 -7.52
C GLN A 422 25.37 3.55 -6.40
N GLY A 423 24.27 3.16 -5.73
CA GLY A 423 23.62 3.94 -4.66
C GLY A 423 22.92 5.23 -5.12
N LEU A 424 22.97 5.56 -6.42
CA LEU A 424 22.45 6.81 -6.96
C LEU A 424 20.93 6.79 -7.17
N VAL A 425 20.40 5.62 -7.52
CA VAL A 425 18.99 5.38 -7.84
C VAL A 425 18.57 4.03 -7.26
N MET A 426 17.37 3.94 -6.76
CA MET A 426 16.79 2.66 -6.38
C MET A 426 15.51 2.40 -7.17
N VAL A 427 15.51 1.33 -7.95
CA VAL A 427 14.38 0.88 -8.77
C VAL A 427 14.24 -0.63 -8.67
N ASN A 428 13.06 -1.17 -8.92
CA ASN A 428 12.83 -2.61 -8.91
C ASN A 428 12.53 -3.15 -10.32
N TYR A 429 12.52 -4.47 -10.44
CA TYR A 429 12.02 -5.16 -11.63
C TYR A 429 10.85 -6.08 -11.23
N ALA A 430 10.05 -6.47 -12.20
CA ALA A 430 8.97 -7.43 -12.05
C ALA A 430 8.82 -8.23 -13.35
N TYR A 431 8.01 -9.29 -13.28
CA TYR A 431 7.63 -10.06 -14.45
C TYR A 431 6.18 -9.80 -14.82
N ILE A 432 5.94 -9.57 -16.10
CA ILE A 432 4.63 -9.47 -16.73
C ILE A 432 4.62 -10.53 -17.85
N ASP A 433 3.80 -11.56 -17.70
CA ASP A 433 3.68 -12.68 -18.66
C ASP A 433 5.05 -13.23 -19.13
N LYS A 434 5.95 -13.51 -18.20
CA LYS A 434 7.33 -13.98 -18.39
C LYS A 434 8.32 -12.94 -18.94
N ILE A 435 7.90 -11.72 -19.21
CA ILE A 435 8.77 -10.62 -19.63
C ILE A 435 9.25 -9.88 -18.39
N CYS A 436 10.57 -9.87 -18.16
CA CYS A 436 11.19 -9.06 -17.10
C CYS A 436 11.15 -7.58 -17.51
N CYS A 437 10.63 -6.73 -16.65
CA CYS A 437 10.59 -5.29 -16.88
C CYS A 437 11.07 -4.49 -15.67
N ILE A 438 11.68 -3.35 -15.90
CA ILE A 438 11.89 -2.34 -14.86
C ILE A 438 10.52 -1.82 -14.43
N ARG A 439 10.29 -1.80 -13.11
CA ARG A 439 9.08 -1.25 -12.50
C ARG A 439 9.44 0.08 -11.84
N LEU A 440 9.32 1.16 -12.59
CA LEU A 440 9.54 2.52 -12.12
C LEU A 440 8.27 3.04 -11.44
N ILE A 441 8.34 3.38 -10.15
CA ILE A 441 7.21 3.89 -9.37
C ILE A 441 7.41 5.38 -9.08
N ILE A 442 6.44 6.20 -9.50
CA ILE A 442 6.47 7.66 -9.29
C ILE A 442 5.46 8.01 -8.20
N VAL A 443 5.93 8.19 -6.95
CA VAL A 443 5.03 8.40 -5.79
C VAL A 443 5.53 9.47 -4.82
N ASN A 444 6.72 10.02 -5.03
CA ASN A 444 7.23 11.12 -4.22
C ASN A 444 6.72 12.46 -4.77
N PHE A 445 5.97 13.19 -3.96
CA PHE A 445 5.37 14.48 -4.33
C PHE A 445 6.37 15.60 -4.62
N GLU A 446 7.61 15.47 -4.14
CA GLU A 446 8.67 16.45 -4.39
C GLU A 446 9.41 16.21 -5.71
N GLN A 447 9.17 15.06 -6.37
CA GLN A 447 9.74 14.76 -7.68
C GLN A 447 9.28 15.75 -8.74
N LYS A 448 10.17 16.03 -9.68
CA LYS A 448 9.97 16.94 -10.83
C LYS A 448 10.39 16.24 -12.12
N GLU A 449 10.05 16.82 -13.26
CA GLU A 449 10.46 16.31 -14.59
C GLU A 449 11.98 16.12 -14.67
N LYS A 450 12.79 17.04 -14.11
CA LYS A 450 14.26 16.91 -14.05
C LYS A 450 14.76 15.66 -13.33
N ASP A 451 14.02 15.14 -12.35
CA ASP A 451 14.40 13.93 -11.62
C ASP A 451 14.12 12.69 -12.49
N ILE A 452 13.04 12.73 -13.25
CA ILE A 452 12.74 11.73 -14.28
C ILE A 452 13.80 11.74 -15.38
N ASP A 453 14.20 12.93 -15.88
CA ASP A 453 15.28 13.07 -16.84
C ASP A 453 16.59 12.49 -16.31
N ARG A 454 16.93 12.80 -15.04
CA ARG A 454 18.12 12.24 -14.39
C ARG A 454 18.09 10.71 -14.36
N PHE A 455 16.93 10.12 -14.01
CA PHE A 455 16.78 8.66 -14.01
C PHE A 455 17.07 8.07 -15.40
N PHE A 456 16.39 8.55 -16.44
CA PHE A 456 16.57 8.00 -17.79
C PHE A 456 17.99 8.23 -18.33
N ASN A 457 18.61 9.38 -18.07
CA ASN A 457 20.00 9.64 -18.46
C ASN A 457 21.00 8.68 -17.76
N LEU A 458 20.78 8.37 -16.49
CA LEU A 458 21.59 7.38 -15.77
C LEU A 458 21.33 5.97 -16.31
N PHE A 459 20.10 5.63 -16.61
CA PHE A 459 19.70 4.33 -17.14
C PHE A 459 20.30 4.09 -18.54
N ASP A 460 20.24 5.07 -19.44
CA ASP A 460 20.86 5.01 -20.77
C ASP A 460 22.38 4.82 -20.69
N ARG A 461 23.06 5.55 -19.80
CA ARG A 461 24.51 5.35 -19.55
C ARG A 461 24.79 3.93 -19.04
N THR A 462 23.91 3.38 -18.22
CA THR A 462 24.03 2.01 -17.71
C THR A 462 23.91 0.99 -18.85
N ILE A 463 22.93 1.16 -19.74
CA ILE A 463 22.78 0.33 -20.94
C ILE A 463 24.07 0.35 -21.77
N VAL A 464 24.56 1.54 -22.12
CA VAL A 464 25.79 1.69 -22.91
C VAL A 464 26.99 1.02 -22.25
N ARG A 465 27.16 1.18 -20.93
CA ARG A 465 28.26 0.57 -20.20
C ARG A 465 28.21 -0.96 -20.20
N LEU A 466 27.03 -1.54 -19.99
CA LEU A 466 26.84 -2.99 -20.00
C LEU A 466 27.04 -3.58 -21.39
N LEU A 467 26.55 -2.93 -22.45
CA LEU A 467 26.78 -3.36 -23.83
C LEU A 467 28.27 -3.39 -24.20
N ARG A 468 29.06 -2.38 -23.77
CA ARG A 468 30.52 -2.38 -23.95
C ARG A 468 31.21 -3.53 -23.22
N LYS A 469 30.77 -3.89 -21.99
CA LYS A 469 31.34 -5.06 -21.29
C LYS A 469 31.10 -6.35 -22.07
N ILE A 470 29.86 -6.56 -22.54
CA ILE A 470 29.47 -7.75 -23.32
C ILE A 470 30.23 -7.84 -24.66
N SER A 471 30.51 -6.70 -25.31
CA SER A 471 31.25 -6.68 -26.59
C SER A 471 32.75 -6.90 -26.43
N ASN A 472 33.32 -6.76 -25.24
CA ASN A 472 34.73 -6.96 -24.94
C ASN A 472 35.01 -8.36 -24.35
N GLU A 473 33.99 -9.12 -24.00
CA GLU A 473 34.02 -10.54 -23.62
C GLU A 473 33.80 -11.43 -24.85
#